data_7c0b248a8162d56068b55b80fbcc7aa2
#
_entry.id   7c0b248a8162d56068b55b80fbcc7aa2
#
_cell.length_a   1.000
_cell.length_b   1.000
_cell.length_c   1.000
_cell.angle_alpha   90.00
_cell.angle_beta   90.00
_cell.angle_gamma   90.00
#
_symmetry.space_group_name_H-M   'P 1'
#
loop_
_entity.id
_entity.type
_entity.pdbx_description
1 polymer ?
#
loop_
_entity_poly.entity_id
_entity_poly.type
_entity_poly.pdbx_seq_one_letter_code
_entity_poly.pdbx_strand_id
1 'polypeptide(L)'
;GGIIDSERGIIHYSIPLHLTSPLDFAGAIAERTHIPFLIGNDANCCAWGELAFHKADGLKNFLFTLVQFRSGDVALQEYGGVGVGFGIVIDSKVYTGTNFTAGEFRSAYWTDGNRAQFSIPYEEIMTVTRNHHVLERFTRELARNVALFVNTFNLNKVFIGGDIESYDLDVPAIFTEEIRHNWMYPTAPACEATYSTLGEKAVSYGAAGMLLYRIFTSSHLPVDLEGEQDPLVLSLHL
;
A
#
# COMPACT_ATOMS: atom_id res chain seq x y z
N GLY A 1 4.30 7.37 -1.07
CA GLY A 1 3.72 6.63 -2.21
C GLY A 1 4.42 6.90 -3.51
N GLY A 2 4.29 5.98 -4.45
CA GLY A 2 4.89 6.07 -5.77
C GLY A 2 5.39 4.71 -6.26
N ILE A 3 5.89 4.69 -7.50
CA ILE A 3 6.46 3.48 -8.14
C ILE A 3 7.90 3.33 -7.68
N ILE A 4 8.15 2.34 -6.82
CA ILE A 4 9.41 2.12 -6.12
C ILE A 4 9.96 0.74 -6.50
N ASP A 5 11.12 0.72 -7.17
CA ASP A 5 11.94 -0.48 -7.31
C ASP A 5 12.75 -0.67 -6.00
N SER A 6 12.21 -1.51 -5.12
CA SER A 6 12.84 -1.79 -3.84
C SER A 6 14.07 -2.70 -3.94
N GLU A 7 14.30 -3.33 -5.10
CA GLU A 7 15.46 -4.20 -5.33
C GLU A 7 16.69 -3.37 -5.71
N ARG A 8 16.48 -2.38 -6.59
CA ARG A 8 17.57 -1.51 -7.06
C ARG A 8 17.65 -0.19 -6.29
N GLY A 9 16.68 0.12 -5.44
CA GLY A 9 16.61 1.38 -4.73
C GLY A 9 16.30 2.59 -5.63
N ILE A 10 15.51 2.37 -6.70
CA ILE A 10 15.15 3.40 -7.68
C ILE A 10 13.70 3.86 -7.43
N ILE A 11 13.49 5.17 -7.38
CA ILE A 11 12.16 5.77 -7.40
C ILE A 11 11.84 6.13 -8.84
N HIS A 12 10.95 5.37 -9.50
CA HIS A 12 10.59 5.61 -10.89
C HIS A 12 9.67 6.82 -11.05
N TYR A 13 8.74 6.99 -10.11
CA TYR A 13 7.77 8.07 -10.10
C TYR A 13 7.22 8.31 -8.70
N SER A 14 7.02 9.55 -8.30
CA SER A 14 6.37 9.85 -7.02
C SER A 14 5.73 11.23 -7.05
N ILE A 15 4.40 11.26 -6.95
CA ILE A 15 3.63 12.51 -6.87
C ILE A 15 3.97 13.29 -5.60
N PRO A 16 3.97 12.67 -4.40
CA PRO A 16 4.27 13.40 -3.17
C PRO A 16 5.68 14.00 -3.12
N LEU A 17 6.63 13.42 -3.87
CA LEU A 17 8.01 13.89 -3.93
C LEU A 17 8.30 14.73 -5.19
N HIS A 18 7.29 15.00 -6.03
CA HIS A 18 7.44 15.71 -7.32
C HIS A 18 8.46 15.07 -8.27
N LEU A 19 8.60 13.75 -8.21
CA LEU A 19 9.51 13.02 -9.08
C LEU A 19 8.75 12.50 -10.30
N THR A 20 9.04 13.06 -11.46
CA THR A 20 8.47 12.69 -12.76
C THR A 20 9.44 11.93 -13.67
N SER A 21 10.67 11.73 -13.21
CA SER A 21 11.70 10.93 -13.86
C SER A 21 12.38 10.03 -12.83
N PRO A 22 12.94 8.87 -13.25
CA PRO A 22 13.61 7.96 -12.35
C PRO A 22 14.77 8.62 -11.58
N LEU A 23 14.84 8.37 -10.28
CA LEU A 23 15.91 8.78 -9.40
C LEU A 23 16.57 7.53 -8.81
N ASP A 24 17.87 7.37 -9.04
CA ASP A 24 18.68 6.40 -8.31
C ASP A 24 18.90 6.91 -6.86
N PHE A 25 17.95 6.59 -6.00
CA PHE A 25 17.97 7.00 -4.60
C PHE A 25 19.04 6.23 -3.83
N ALA A 26 19.26 4.94 -4.17
CA ALA A 26 20.28 4.12 -3.52
C ALA A 26 21.67 4.68 -3.78
N GLY A 27 22.03 4.98 -5.03
CA GLY A 27 23.30 5.60 -5.37
C GLY A 27 23.50 6.95 -4.67
N ALA A 28 22.49 7.81 -4.70
CA ALA A 28 22.57 9.14 -4.07
C ALA A 28 22.78 9.09 -2.54
N ILE A 29 22.24 8.08 -1.85
CA ILE A 29 22.41 7.90 -0.41
C ILE A 29 23.76 7.23 -0.09
N ALA A 30 24.20 6.24 -0.89
CA ALA A 30 25.47 5.55 -0.70
C ALA A 30 26.67 6.51 -0.72
N GLU A 31 26.59 7.60 -1.47
CA GLU A 31 27.60 8.67 -1.47
C GLU A 31 27.66 9.46 -0.14
N ARG A 32 26.62 9.40 0.68
CA ARG A 32 26.46 10.21 1.90
C ARG A 32 26.51 9.44 3.20
N THR A 33 26.27 8.14 3.15
CA THR A 33 26.27 7.27 4.34
C THR A 33 26.72 5.86 3.98
N HIS A 34 27.36 5.20 4.94
CA HIS A 34 27.72 3.78 4.86
C HIS A 34 26.67 2.88 5.53
N ILE A 35 25.54 3.43 5.96
CA ILE A 35 24.47 2.66 6.61
C ILE A 35 23.64 1.98 5.51
N PRO A 36 23.52 0.64 5.54
CA PRO A 36 22.60 -0.07 4.63
C PRO A 36 21.17 0.42 4.81
N PHE A 37 20.44 0.62 3.73
CA PHE A 37 19.04 1.03 3.76
C PHE A 37 18.24 0.35 2.66
N LEU A 38 16.94 0.31 2.86
CA LEU A 38 15.96 -0.17 1.89
C LEU A 38 14.92 0.92 1.68
N ILE A 39 14.36 0.96 0.47
CA ILE A 39 13.19 1.78 0.17
C ILE A 39 12.04 0.90 -0.24
N GLY A 40 10.82 1.31 0.09
CA GLY A 40 9.60 0.60 -0.25
C GLY A 40 8.44 1.53 -0.49
N ASN A 41 7.45 1.07 -1.25
CA ASN A 41 6.17 1.74 -1.37
C ASN A 41 5.43 1.65 -0.02
N ASP A 42 4.71 2.70 0.38
CA ASP A 42 4.02 2.80 1.67
C ASP A 42 2.95 1.72 1.87
N ALA A 43 2.10 1.45 0.88
CA ALA A 43 1.09 0.40 0.98
C ALA A 43 1.73 -1.01 1.04
N ASN A 44 2.81 -1.25 0.30
CA ASN A 44 3.59 -2.48 0.40
C ASN A 44 4.26 -2.62 1.78
N CYS A 45 4.76 -1.53 2.34
CA CYS A 45 5.26 -1.54 3.72
C CYS A 45 4.16 -1.92 4.70
N CYS A 46 2.96 -1.35 4.60
CA CYS A 46 1.84 -1.74 5.46
C CYS A 46 1.55 -3.25 5.38
N ALA A 47 1.55 -3.82 4.18
CA ALA A 47 1.37 -5.27 3.99
C ALA A 47 2.51 -6.08 4.64
N TRP A 48 3.76 -5.64 4.54
CA TRP A 48 4.89 -6.24 5.27
C TRP A 48 4.71 -6.18 6.78
N GLY A 49 4.11 -5.10 7.29
CA GLY A 49 3.82 -4.95 8.72
C GLY A 49 2.85 -6.01 9.23
N GLU A 50 1.73 -6.23 8.53
CA GLU A 50 0.77 -7.27 8.88
C GLU A 50 1.39 -8.68 8.75
N LEU A 51 2.21 -8.95 7.72
CA LEU A 51 2.93 -10.22 7.61
C LEU A 51 3.88 -10.49 8.76
N ALA A 52 4.62 -9.47 9.20
CA ALA A 52 5.68 -9.64 10.19
C ALA A 52 5.16 -9.63 11.63
N PHE A 53 4.12 -8.84 11.92
CA PHE A 53 3.71 -8.54 13.30
C PHE A 53 2.27 -8.93 13.63
N HIS A 54 1.45 -9.28 12.65
CA HIS A 54 0.11 -9.78 12.91
C HIS A 54 0.18 -11.23 13.44
N LYS A 55 -0.45 -11.47 14.59
CA LYS A 55 -0.35 -12.75 15.29
C LYS A 55 -1.34 -13.83 14.84
N ALA A 56 -2.11 -13.59 13.78
CA ALA A 56 -3.09 -14.55 13.31
C ALA A 56 -2.43 -15.67 12.50
N ASP A 57 -2.75 -16.92 12.82
CA ASP A 57 -2.34 -18.08 12.04
C ASP A 57 -3.02 -18.08 10.66
N GLY A 58 -2.25 -18.45 9.62
CA GLY A 58 -2.80 -18.68 8.29
C GLY A 58 -2.93 -17.45 7.40
N LEU A 59 -2.34 -16.32 7.75
CA LEU A 59 -2.34 -15.10 6.94
C LEU A 59 -1.41 -15.27 5.72
N LYS A 60 -1.99 -15.71 4.58
CA LYS A 60 -1.22 -16.00 3.36
C LYS A 60 -1.60 -15.13 2.16
N ASN A 61 -2.91 -14.85 2.02
CA ASN A 61 -3.45 -14.15 0.85
C ASN A 61 -4.35 -13.02 1.35
N PHE A 62 -3.87 -11.79 1.28
CA PHE A 62 -4.63 -10.64 1.76
C PHE A 62 -4.32 -9.37 0.98
N LEU A 63 -5.17 -8.39 1.15
CA LEU A 63 -4.99 -7.05 0.66
C LEU A 63 -4.85 -6.09 1.83
N PHE A 64 -3.85 -5.23 1.80
CA PHE A 64 -3.81 -4.02 2.61
C PHE A 64 -4.29 -2.83 1.79
N THR A 65 -5.30 -2.12 2.25
CA THR A 65 -5.84 -0.92 1.62
C THR A 65 -5.39 0.29 2.44
N LEU A 66 -4.42 1.04 1.93
CA LEU A 66 -3.94 2.27 2.55
C LEU A 66 -4.69 3.47 1.98
N VAL A 67 -5.38 4.22 2.83
CA VAL A 67 -6.12 5.43 2.48
C VAL A 67 -5.48 6.64 3.13
N GLN A 68 -5.10 7.63 2.33
CA GLN A 68 -4.51 8.88 2.79
C GLN A 68 -5.35 10.06 2.34
N PHE A 69 -5.77 10.91 3.25
CA PHE A 69 -6.44 12.17 2.93
C PHE A 69 -5.42 13.30 2.88
N ARG A 70 -5.24 13.83 1.69
CA ARG A 70 -4.30 14.93 1.47
C ARG A 70 -5.01 16.25 1.71
N SER A 71 -4.79 16.85 2.87
CA SER A 71 -5.16 18.24 3.13
C SER A 71 -4.15 19.12 2.39
N GLY A 72 -4.56 19.84 1.37
CA GLY A 72 -3.63 20.38 0.67
C GLY A 72 -3.41 21.64 -0.01
N ASP A 73 -2.20 21.87 -0.32
CA ASP A 73 -1.74 22.95 -1.16
C ASP A 73 -2.13 22.65 -2.63
N VAL A 74 -2.86 23.56 -3.22
CA VAL A 74 -3.50 23.42 -4.56
C VAL A 74 -2.49 23.15 -5.68
N ALA A 75 -1.22 23.44 -5.47
CA ALA A 75 -0.16 23.30 -6.46
C ALA A 75 0.31 21.86 -6.74
N LEU A 76 -0.02 20.89 -5.86
CA LEU A 76 0.45 19.52 -5.91
C LEU A 76 -0.60 18.49 -6.38
N GLN A 77 -1.75 18.94 -6.82
CA GLN A 77 -2.97 18.16 -6.89
C GLN A 77 -3.27 17.62 -8.29
N GLU A 78 -2.41 16.76 -8.82
CA GLU A 78 -2.80 15.96 -9.98
C GLU A 78 -3.84 14.86 -9.61
N TYR A 79 -3.88 14.43 -8.32
CA TYR A 79 -4.80 13.40 -7.81
C TYR A 79 -5.42 13.88 -6.50
N GLY A 80 -6.50 14.63 -6.60
CA GLY A 80 -7.23 15.33 -5.55
C GLY A 80 -7.27 14.67 -4.17
N GLY A 81 -7.50 15.37 -3.14
CA GLY A 81 -7.64 15.10 -1.70
C GLY A 81 -7.52 13.70 -1.11
N VAL A 82 -7.57 12.63 -1.92
CA VAL A 82 -7.50 11.23 -1.51
C VAL A 82 -6.44 10.49 -2.31
N GLY A 83 -5.58 9.77 -1.63
CA GLY A 83 -4.68 8.80 -2.21
C GLY A 83 -5.00 7.39 -1.69
N VAL A 84 -5.18 6.42 -2.58
CA VAL A 84 -5.36 5.02 -2.22
C VAL A 84 -4.28 4.20 -2.90
N GLY A 85 -3.63 3.33 -2.13
CA GLY A 85 -2.70 2.32 -2.61
C GLY A 85 -3.01 0.96 -1.98
N PHE A 86 -2.66 -0.11 -2.69
CA PHE A 86 -2.82 -1.48 -2.20
C PHE A 86 -1.48 -2.15 -1.97
N GLY A 87 -1.34 -2.82 -0.83
CA GLY A 87 -0.31 -3.83 -0.61
C GLY A 87 -0.93 -5.21 -0.82
N ILE A 88 -0.47 -5.93 -1.84
CA ILE A 88 -1.02 -7.23 -2.22
C ILE A 88 -0.11 -8.32 -1.69
N VAL A 89 -0.67 -9.30 -0.97
CA VAL A 89 0.06 -10.45 -0.47
C VAL A 89 -0.53 -11.73 -1.04
N ILE A 90 0.32 -12.53 -1.67
CA ILE A 90 -0.01 -13.84 -2.22
C ILE A 90 1.02 -14.85 -1.70
N ASP A 91 0.55 -15.96 -1.15
CA ASP A 91 1.39 -17.01 -0.57
C ASP A 91 2.44 -16.49 0.43
N SER A 92 2.02 -15.57 1.30
CA SER A 92 2.86 -14.91 2.31
C SER A 92 4.01 -14.07 1.73
N LYS A 93 3.88 -13.61 0.48
CA LYS A 93 4.84 -12.72 -0.17
C LYS A 93 4.13 -11.46 -0.65
N VAL A 94 4.73 -10.31 -0.40
CA VAL A 94 4.27 -9.05 -0.98
C VAL A 94 4.52 -9.08 -2.48
N TYR A 95 3.46 -8.94 -3.26
CA TYR A 95 3.50 -8.96 -4.72
C TYR A 95 3.68 -7.53 -5.27
N THR A 96 4.79 -7.28 -5.92
CA THR A 96 5.13 -5.96 -6.49
C THR A 96 4.83 -5.82 -7.98
N GLY A 97 4.52 -6.94 -8.65
CA GLY A 97 4.29 -6.97 -10.10
C GLY A 97 5.58 -6.86 -10.92
N THR A 98 5.44 -6.91 -12.23
CA THR A 98 6.59 -6.91 -13.16
C THR A 98 7.37 -5.60 -13.15
N ASN A 99 6.69 -4.47 -12.94
CA ASN A 99 7.28 -3.12 -13.01
C ASN A 99 7.11 -2.35 -11.70
N PHE A 100 6.99 -3.06 -10.57
CA PHE A 100 6.77 -2.47 -9.24
C PHE A 100 5.51 -1.60 -9.13
N THR A 101 4.52 -1.82 -10.00
CA THR A 101 3.25 -1.07 -10.07
C THR A 101 2.06 -1.85 -9.51
N ALA A 102 2.26 -3.06 -8.99
CA ALA A 102 1.18 -3.77 -8.33
C ALA A 102 0.68 -2.99 -7.12
N GLY A 103 -0.64 -2.82 -7.03
CA GLY A 103 -1.26 -2.01 -5.97
C GLY A 103 -1.50 -0.56 -6.33
N GLU A 104 -0.97 -0.07 -7.46
CA GLU A 104 -1.40 1.21 -8.02
C GLU A 104 -2.85 1.08 -8.53
N PHE A 105 -3.68 2.03 -8.13
CA PHE A 105 -5.12 1.87 -8.24
C PHE A 105 -5.79 3.10 -8.86
N ARG A 106 -6.74 2.83 -9.74
CA ARG A 106 -7.77 3.76 -10.20
C ARG A 106 -9.10 3.00 -10.24
N SER A 107 -10.18 3.63 -9.78
CA SER A 107 -11.51 3.00 -9.75
C SER A 107 -11.98 2.56 -11.14
N ALA A 108 -12.61 1.38 -11.20
CA ALA A 108 -13.27 0.90 -12.41
C ALA A 108 -14.46 1.80 -12.85
N TYR A 109 -14.93 2.67 -11.96
CA TYR A 109 -15.98 3.65 -12.22
C TYR A 109 -15.45 5.04 -12.61
N TRP A 110 -14.11 5.18 -12.69
CA TRP A 110 -13.49 6.43 -13.08
C TRP A 110 -13.90 6.83 -14.50
N THR A 111 -14.05 8.13 -14.73
CA THR A 111 -14.39 8.70 -16.05
C THR A 111 -13.32 9.65 -16.52
N ASP A 112 -13.12 9.70 -17.83
CA ASP A 112 -12.13 10.57 -18.46
C ASP A 112 -12.29 12.03 -18.02
N GLY A 113 -11.16 12.68 -17.78
CA GLY A 113 -11.10 14.07 -17.33
C GLY A 113 -11.22 14.28 -15.82
N ASN A 114 -11.61 13.25 -15.04
CA ASN A 114 -11.59 13.37 -13.60
C ASN A 114 -10.13 13.26 -13.07
N ARG A 115 -9.72 14.23 -12.26
CA ARG A 115 -8.38 14.27 -11.65
C ARG A 115 -8.26 13.43 -10.38
N ALA A 116 -9.37 12.95 -9.82
CA ALA A 116 -9.36 12.02 -8.70
C ALA A 116 -9.15 10.57 -9.16
N GLN A 117 -8.84 9.65 -8.24
CA GLN A 117 -8.75 8.21 -8.52
C GLN A 117 -10.14 7.54 -8.66
N PHE A 118 -11.22 8.23 -8.32
CA PHE A 118 -12.59 7.72 -8.19
C PHE A 118 -13.54 8.36 -9.19
N SER A 119 -14.79 7.87 -9.24
CA SER A 119 -15.84 8.47 -10.06
C SER A 119 -16.35 9.81 -9.50
N ILE A 120 -16.14 10.04 -8.21
CA ILE A 120 -16.56 11.27 -7.52
C ILE A 120 -15.78 12.45 -8.12
N PRO A 121 -16.49 13.54 -8.54
CA PRO A 121 -15.85 14.72 -9.11
C PRO A 121 -14.78 15.30 -8.19
N TYR A 122 -13.71 15.84 -8.78
CA TYR A 122 -12.55 16.38 -8.05
C TYR A 122 -12.94 17.37 -6.94
N GLU A 123 -13.80 18.32 -7.25
CA GLU A 123 -14.23 19.37 -6.31
C GLU A 123 -15.03 18.78 -5.13
N GLU A 124 -15.74 17.69 -5.37
CA GLU A 124 -16.52 17.01 -4.36
C GLU A 124 -15.64 16.12 -3.48
N ILE A 125 -14.72 15.33 -4.06
CA ILE A 125 -13.81 14.46 -3.32
C ILE A 125 -12.88 15.27 -2.38
N MET A 126 -12.57 16.52 -2.72
CA MET A 126 -11.83 17.44 -1.85
C MET A 126 -12.55 17.77 -0.53
N THR A 127 -13.84 17.46 -0.43
CA THR A 127 -14.62 17.66 0.80
C THR A 127 -14.73 16.41 1.66
N VAL A 128 -14.11 15.28 1.27
CA VAL A 128 -14.25 13.96 1.90
C VAL A 128 -14.03 13.98 3.42
N THR A 129 -13.06 14.75 3.90
CA THR A 129 -12.72 14.85 5.33
C THR A 129 -13.74 15.64 6.19
N ARG A 130 -14.65 16.37 5.56
CA ARG A 130 -15.64 17.24 6.22
C ARG A 130 -17.08 16.97 5.77
N ASN A 131 -17.27 16.09 4.82
CA ASN A 131 -18.60 15.73 4.29
C ASN A 131 -18.81 14.24 4.41
N HIS A 132 -19.57 13.82 5.42
CA HIS A 132 -19.83 12.41 5.71
C HIS A 132 -20.47 11.66 4.53
N HIS A 133 -21.36 12.32 3.77
CA HIS A 133 -21.96 11.69 2.60
C HIS A 133 -20.93 11.40 1.48
N VAL A 134 -20.00 12.31 1.26
CA VAL A 134 -18.89 12.09 0.31
C VAL A 134 -17.97 10.99 0.81
N LEU A 135 -17.65 10.96 2.12
CA LEU A 135 -16.86 9.92 2.75
C LEU A 135 -17.51 8.54 2.56
N GLU A 136 -18.81 8.42 2.80
CA GLU A 136 -19.53 7.16 2.62
C GLU A 136 -19.54 6.71 1.15
N ARG A 137 -19.84 7.61 0.20
CA ARG A 137 -19.80 7.30 -1.24
C ARG A 137 -18.41 6.86 -1.70
N PHE A 138 -17.38 7.56 -1.26
CA PHE A 138 -15.99 7.20 -1.52
C PHE A 138 -15.67 5.79 -0.98
N THR A 139 -16.03 5.54 0.28
CA THR A 139 -15.78 4.25 0.93
C THR A 139 -16.50 3.11 0.22
N ARG A 140 -17.77 3.30 -0.19
CA ARG A 140 -18.50 2.28 -0.97
C ARG A 140 -17.88 2.03 -2.33
N GLU A 141 -17.48 3.07 -3.06
CA GLU A 141 -16.81 2.89 -4.35
C GLU A 141 -15.48 2.15 -4.19
N LEU A 142 -14.69 2.50 -3.17
CA LEU A 142 -13.45 1.80 -2.85
C LEU A 142 -13.72 0.32 -2.52
N ALA A 143 -14.69 0.05 -1.66
CA ALA A 143 -15.06 -1.31 -1.25
C ALA A 143 -15.53 -2.17 -2.44
N ARG A 144 -16.27 -1.62 -3.41
CA ARG A 144 -16.67 -2.31 -4.64
C ARG A 144 -15.47 -2.72 -5.50
N ASN A 145 -14.49 -1.83 -5.63
CA ASN A 145 -13.26 -2.16 -6.36
C ASN A 145 -12.46 -3.24 -5.61
N VAL A 146 -12.35 -3.13 -4.27
CA VAL A 146 -11.67 -4.15 -3.45
C VAL A 146 -12.39 -5.49 -3.53
N ALA A 147 -13.72 -5.52 -3.52
CA ALA A 147 -14.51 -6.74 -3.66
C ALA A 147 -14.17 -7.52 -4.93
N LEU A 148 -13.90 -6.82 -6.04
CA LEU A 148 -13.48 -7.45 -7.28
C LEU A 148 -12.13 -8.17 -7.11
N PHE A 149 -11.14 -7.53 -6.47
CA PHE A 149 -9.84 -8.17 -6.19
C PHE A 149 -9.98 -9.35 -5.23
N VAL A 150 -10.71 -9.16 -4.13
CA VAL A 150 -10.93 -10.20 -3.12
C VAL A 150 -11.51 -11.46 -3.75
N ASN A 151 -12.57 -11.31 -4.53
CA ASN A 151 -13.27 -12.45 -5.12
C ASN A 151 -12.49 -13.08 -6.28
N THR A 152 -11.75 -12.28 -7.06
CA THR A 152 -10.95 -12.77 -8.19
C THR A 152 -9.72 -13.54 -7.73
N PHE A 153 -9.00 -13.04 -6.71
CA PHE A 153 -7.78 -13.64 -6.19
C PHE A 153 -8.03 -14.59 -5.00
N ASN A 154 -9.28 -14.73 -4.57
CA ASN A 154 -9.67 -15.54 -3.42
C ASN A 154 -8.88 -15.15 -2.15
N LEU A 155 -8.86 -13.86 -1.86
CA LEU A 155 -8.20 -13.35 -0.67
C LEU A 155 -9.06 -13.62 0.58
N ASN A 156 -8.44 -13.96 1.69
CA ASN A 156 -9.16 -14.29 2.92
C ASN A 156 -9.18 -13.14 3.94
N LYS A 157 -8.46 -12.06 3.68
CA LYS A 157 -8.41 -10.90 4.58
C LYS A 157 -8.23 -9.60 3.80
N VAL A 158 -8.88 -8.54 4.27
CA VAL A 158 -8.60 -7.15 3.86
C VAL A 158 -8.27 -6.35 5.12
N PHE A 159 -7.08 -5.79 5.17
CA PHE A 159 -6.71 -4.78 6.15
C PHE A 159 -6.98 -3.39 5.58
N ILE A 160 -7.55 -2.54 6.41
CA ILE A 160 -7.86 -1.16 6.07
C ILE A 160 -7.03 -0.28 7.00
N GLY A 161 -6.28 0.64 6.45
CA GLY A 161 -5.40 1.50 7.25
C GLY A 161 -5.26 2.90 6.67
N GLY A 162 -4.64 3.77 7.47
CA GLY A 162 -4.41 5.15 7.16
C GLY A 162 -5.46 6.09 7.72
N ASP A 163 -5.60 7.28 7.13
CA ASP A 163 -6.40 8.36 7.69
C ASP A 163 -7.89 8.01 7.87
N ILE A 164 -8.40 7.06 7.09
CA ILE A 164 -9.79 6.63 7.14
C ILE A 164 -10.18 6.01 8.50
N GLU A 165 -9.22 5.47 9.24
CA GLU A 165 -9.45 4.84 10.55
C GLU A 165 -9.96 5.84 11.61
N SER A 166 -9.68 7.13 11.44
CA SER A 166 -10.05 8.19 12.38
C SER A 166 -11.46 8.75 12.21
N TYR A 167 -12.20 8.28 11.22
CA TYR A 167 -13.54 8.80 10.91
C TYR A 167 -14.65 7.93 11.51
N ASP A 168 -15.74 8.58 11.91
CA ASP A 168 -16.95 7.91 12.43
C ASP A 168 -17.76 7.27 11.27
N LEU A 169 -17.21 6.16 10.75
CA LEU A 169 -17.82 5.35 9.70
C LEU A 169 -17.35 3.90 9.88
N ASP A 170 -18.29 2.96 9.90
CA ASP A 170 -17.94 1.53 9.96
C ASP A 170 -17.46 1.03 8.60
N VAL A 171 -16.22 1.38 8.28
CA VAL A 171 -15.56 1.03 7.01
C VAL A 171 -15.46 -0.49 6.82
N PRO A 172 -15.05 -1.29 7.83
CA PRO A 172 -15.02 -2.75 7.70
C PRO A 172 -16.38 -3.37 7.36
N ALA A 173 -17.47 -2.85 7.94
CA ALA A 173 -18.81 -3.34 7.62
C ALA A 173 -19.19 -3.04 6.16
N ILE A 174 -18.87 -1.85 5.65
CA ILE A 174 -19.11 -1.47 4.25
C ILE A 174 -18.32 -2.38 3.31
N PHE A 175 -17.04 -2.66 3.59
CA PHE A 175 -16.23 -3.57 2.80
C PHE A 175 -16.80 -4.99 2.81
N THR A 176 -17.19 -5.49 3.96
CA THR A 176 -17.82 -6.81 4.11
C THR A 176 -19.10 -6.91 3.31
N GLU A 177 -19.95 -5.87 3.35
CA GLU A 177 -21.19 -5.80 2.58
C GLU A 177 -20.92 -5.88 1.06
N GLU A 178 -20.00 -5.04 0.54
CA GLU A 178 -19.71 -4.99 -0.89
C GLU A 178 -18.99 -6.27 -1.39
N ILE A 179 -18.13 -6.89 -0.56
CA ILE A 179 -17.51 -8.19 -0.88
C ILE A 179 -18.57 -9.27 -1.04
N ARG A 180 -19.56 -9.33 -0.14
CA ARG A 180 -20.69 -10.27 -0.23
C ARG A 180 -21.59 -9.96 -1.43
N HIS A 181 -21.86 -8.71 -1.70
CA HIS A 181 -22.68 -8.29 -2.83
C HIS A 181 -22.06 -8.68 -4.19
N ASN A 182 -20.74 -8.60 -4.29
CA ASN A 182 -20.02 -8.99 -5.50
C ASN A 182 -19.84 -10.52 -5.64
N TRP A 183 -20.13 -11.30 -4.58
CA TRP A 183 -19.99 -12.76 -4.60
C TRP A 183 -21.11 -13.45 -5.34
N MET A 184 -20.77 -14.36 -6.26
CA MET A 184 -21.74 -14.96 -7.18
C MET A 184 -22.39 -16.26 -6.67
N TYR A 185 -21.88 -16.84 -5.58
CA TYR A 185 -22.39 -18.11 -5.05
C TYR A 185 -23.27 -17.89 -3.81
N PRO A 186 -24.16 -18.85 -3.48
CA PRO A 186 -25.06 -18.72 -2.31
C PRO A 186 -24.33 -18.84 -0.96
N THR A 187 -23.11 -19.38 -0.94
CA THR A 187 -22.27 -19.43 0.27
C THR A 187 -21.57 -18.11 0.48
N ALA A 188 -21.42 -17.66 1.71
CA ALA A 188 -20.66 -16.43 1.99
C ALA A 188 -19.19 -16.58 1.59
N PRO A 189 -18.52 -15.54 1.03
CA PRO A 189 -17.09 -15.54 0.82
C PRO A 189 -16.36 -15.63 2.17
N ALA A 190 -15.23 -16.34 2.20
CA ALA A 190 -14.43 -16.52 3.40
C ALA A 190 -13.43 -15.37 3.59
N CYS A 191 -13.84 -14.12 3.33
CA CYS A 191 -13.00 -12.94 3.50
C CYS A 191 -13.51 -12.08 4.65
N GLU A 192 -12.60 -11.65 5.50
CA GLU A 192 -12.86 -10.72 6.60
C GLU A 192 -12.19 -9.37 6.31
N ALA A 193 -12.94 -8.28 6.46
CA ALA A 193 -12.42 -6.92 6.42
C ALA A 193 -12.26 -6.37 7.83
N THR A 194 -11.08 -5.82 8.16
CA THR A 194 -10.79 -5.24 9.47
C THR A 194 -9.87 -4.04 9.33
N TYR A 195 -9.84 -3.19 10.35
CA TYR A 195 -8.77 -2.19 10.44
C TYR A 195 -7.40 -2.85 10.67
N SER A 196 -6.34 -2.16 10.24
CA SER A 196 -4.97 -2.55 10.52
C SER A 196 -4.74 -2.69 12.03
N THR A 197 -4.00 -3.71 12.44
CA THR A 197 -3.62 -3.89 13.84
C THR A 197 -2.49 -2.93 14.26
N LEU A 198 -1.85 -2.28 13.31
CA LEU A 198 -0.70 -1.42 13.51
C LEU A 198 -1.05 0.07 13.51
N GLY A 199 -2.29 0.45 13.09
CA GLY A 199 -2.80 1.81 13.05
C GLY A 199 -1.86 2.75 12.31
N GLU A 200 -1.67 3.97 12.82
CA GLU A 200 -0.80 5.01 12.22
C GLU A 200 0.67 4.56 12.02
N LYS A 201 1.10 3.50 12.70
CA LYS A 201 2.47 2.99 12.61
C LYS A 201 2.65 1.91 11.53
N ALA A 202 1.61 1.56 10.79
CA ALA A 202 1.64 0.47 9.82
C ALA A 202 2.79 0.58 8.81
N VAL A 203 3.03 1.77 8.25
CA VAL A 203 4.14 2.02 7.31
C VAL A 203 5.50 1.80 7.97
N SER A 204 5.71 2.33 9.18
CA SER A 204 7.01 2.26 9.89
C SER A 204 7.32 0.85 10.36
N TYR A 205 6.35 0.15 10.94
CA TYR A 205 6.49 -1.26 11.31
C TYR A 205 6.70 -2.12 10.07
N GLY A 206 6.00 -1.83 8.99
CA GLY A 206 6.15 -2.52 7.73
C GLY A 206 7.53 -2.38 7.11
N ALA A 207 8.12 -1.19 7.13
CA ALA A 207 9.49 -0.97 6.71
C ALA A 207 10.47 -1.81 7.55
N ALA A 208 10.28 -1.87 8.88
CA ALA A 208 11.06 -2.74 9.75
C ALA A 208 10.83 -4.23 9.43
N GLY A 209 9.58 -4.65 9.20
CA GLY A 209 9.23 -6.03 8.83
C GLY A 209 9.87 -6.45 7.50
N MET A 210 9.86 -5.58 6.51
CA MET A 210 10.54 -5.80 5.21
C MET A 210 12.05 -5.99 5.41
N LEU A 211 12.69 -5.17 6.22
CA LEU A 211 14.11 -5.29 6.52
C LEU A 211 14.42 -6.62 7.23
N LEU A 212 13.65 -6.95 8.28
CA LEU A 212 13.82 -8.22 9.00
C LEU A 212 13.64 -9.42 8.07
N TYR A 213 12.60 -9.41 7.24
CA TYR A 213 12.39 -10.48 6.26
C TYR A 213 13.61 -10.65 5.36
N ARG A 214 14.15 -9.57 4.81
CA ARG A 214 15.36 -9.63 3.96
C ARG A 214 16.56 -10.16 4.73
N ILE A 215 16.80 -9.71 5.96
CA ILE A 215 17.90 -10.19 6.80
C ILE A 215 17.82 -11.70 7.02
N PHE A 216 16.64 -12.22 7.32
CA PHE A 216 16.49 -13.64 7.66
C PHE A 216 16.32 -14.57 6.45
N THR A 217 15.97 -14.05 5.27
CA THR A 217 15.74 -14.87 4.07
C THR A 217 16.89 -14.81 3.07
N SER A 218 17.76 -13.80 3.13
CA SER A 218 18.94 -13.77 2.28
C SER A 218 20.01 -14.71 2.82
N SER A 219 20.33 -15.74 2.02
CA SER A 219 21.39 -16.73 2.34
C SER A 219 22.83 -16.18 2.30
N HIS A 220 23.00 -14.91 1.97
CA HIS A 220 24.28 -14.22 1.89
C HIS A 220 24.19 -12.84 2.54
N LEU A 221 24.16 -12.83 3.89
CA LEU A 221 24.68 -11.69 4.63
C LEU A 221 26.18 -11.98 4.86
N PRO A 222 27.08 -11.25 4.23
CA PRO A 222 28.40 -11.13 4.79
C PRO A 222 28.24 -10.25 6.05
N VAL A 223 28.01 -10.89 7.19
CA VAL A 223 28.15 -10.24 8.48
C VAL A 223 29.64 -10.22 8.73
N ASP A 224 30.35 -9.30 8.10
CA ASP A 224 31.70 -8.97 8.51
C ASP A 224 31.57 -8.00 9.70
N LEU A 225 31.64 -8.56 10.90
CA LEU A 225 31.62 -7.81 12.16
C LEU A 225 32.97 -7.17 12.47
N GLU A 226 33.98 -7.39 11.62
CA GLU A 226 35.31 -6.81 11.78
C GLU A 226 35.59 -5.88 10.59
N GLY A 227 35.43 -4.61 10.86
CA GLY A 227 35.64 -3.44 10.04
C GLY A 227 36.72 -3.52 8.95
N GLU A 228 36.33 -3.82 7.72
CA GLU A 228 37.05 -3.33 6.55
C GLU A 228 36.03 -2.85 5.50
N GLN A 229 36.36 -1.71 4.91
CA GLN A 229 35.54 -0.87 4.08
C GLN A 229 35.20 -1.54 2.74
N ASP A 230 33.97 -2.03 2.58
CA ASP A 230 33.35 -2.17 1.26
C ASP A 230 31.91 -1.69 1.31
N PRO A 231 31.46 -0.84 0.39
CA PRO A 231 30.10 -0.35 0.38
C PRO A 231 29.17 -1.51 0.01
N LEU A 232 28.51 -2.09 1.01
CA LEU A 232 27.49 -3.10 0.84
C LEU A 232 26.25 -2.50 0.16
N VAL A 233 26.30 -2.39 -1.14
CA VAL A 233 25.09 -2.43 -1.96
C VAL A 233 24.62 -3.89 -1.90
N LEU A 234 23.57 -4.15 -1.13
CA LEU A 234 22.88 -5.43 -1.14
C LEU A 234 22.18 -5.59 -2.50
N SER A 235 22.94 -5.94 -3.54
CA SER A 235 22.39 -6.47 -4.77
C SER A 235 22.00 -7.92 -4.50
N LEU A 236 20.78 -8.11 -4.02
CA LEU A 236 20.19 -9.43 -3.91
C LEU A 236 19.67 -9.82 -5.29
N HIS A 237 20.46 -10.58 -6.04
CA HIS A 237 19.94 -11.36 -7.15
C HIS A 237 19.10 -12.50 -6.57
N LEU A 238 17.78 -12.45 -6.80
CA LEU A 238 16.87 -13.60 -6.75
C LEU A 238 16.56 -14.06 -8.17
#